data_65a387de780ce02fd03d44c429ff720f
#
_entry.id   65a387de780ce02fd03d44c429ff720f
#
_cell.length_a   1.000
_cell.length_b   1.000
_cell.length_c   1.000
_cell.angle_alpha   90.00
_cell.angle_beta   90.00
_cell.angle_gamma   90.00
#
_symmetry.space_group_name_H-M   'P 1'
#
loop_
_entity.id
_entity.type
_entity.pdbx_description
1 polymer ?
#
loop_
_entity_poly.entity_id
_entity_poly.type
_entity_poly.pdbx_seq_one_letter_code
_entity_poly.pdbx_strand_id
1 'polypeptide(L)'
;TIRTQVRAQRAFLGRAVRYLTRDAGIRQYLDIGTGIPSAGNVHDVAQEVAPQSRVLYVDNDPIVLAHARALMAGTAEGPVAFIQADLREPEAILSDPAVAGTLDLAQPVGLVLIGVMHHLRDDDDPRRIVATLVDALAPGSYLVLSQSTPDFDPDAMRALAAASEQGGIPNVPRSLADTEPFFAGLELVEPGLVPMATWRPDPDAEQDPRSVYAYGGVARKP
;
A
#
# COMPACT_ATOMS: atom_id res chain seq x y z
N THR A 1 -11.26 7.43 15.31
CA THR A 1 -10.11 8.35 15.54
C THR A 1 -8.97 8.06 14.57
N ILE A 2 -8.02 8.98 14.39
CA ILE A 2 -6.82 8.76 13.54
C ILE A 2 -6.06 7.50 13.98
N ARG A 3 -5.93 7.26 15.28
CA ARG A 3 -5.28 6.05 15.80
C ARG A 3 -5.99 4.76 15.36
N THR A 4 -7.31 4.76 15.29
CA THR A 4 -8.11 3.61 14.81
C THR A 4 -7.83 3.35 13.33
N GLN A 5 -7.77 4.42 12.51
CA GLN A 5 -7.45 4.33 11.09
C GLN A 5 -6.05 3.73 10.86
N VAL A 6 -5.03 4.27 11.54
CA VAL A 6 -3.65 3.78 11.42
C VAL A 6 -3.53 2.31 11.84
N ARG A 7 -4.16 1.90 12.94
CA ARG A 7 -4.17 0.49 13.37
C ARG A 7 -4.83 -0.42 12.35
N ALA A 8 -5.94 0.01 11.78
CA ALA A 8 -6.64 -0.77 10.75
C ALA A 8 -5.83 -0.89 9.45
N GLN A 9 -5.14 0.17 9.03
CA GLN A 9 -4.22 0.13 7.89
C GLN A 9 -3.09 -0.87 8.14
N ARG A 10 -2.47 -0.83 9.31
CA ARG A 10 -1.42 -1.79 9.70
C ARG A 10 -1.93 -3.23 9.77
N ALA A 11 -3.10 -3.45 10.32
CA ALA A 11 -3.72 -4.77 10.35
C ALA A 11 -4.03 -5.30 8.94
N PHE A 12 -4.55 -4.44 8.05
CA PHE A 12 -4.80 -4.80 6.65
C PHE A 12 -3.49 -5.12 5.92
N LEU A 13 -2.44 -4.28 6.07
CA LEU A 13 -1.12 -4.54 5.52
C LEU A 13 -0.60 -5.91 5.95
N GLY A 14 -0.63 -6.20 7.24
CA GLY A 14 -0.17 -7.47 7.77
C GLY A 14 -0.92 -8.67 7.18
N ARG A 15 -2.24 -8.60 7.06
CA ARG A 15 -3.06 -9.66 6.46
C ARG A 15 -2.77 -9.84 4.97
N ALA A 16 -2.71 -8.73 4.23
CA ALA A 16 -2.45 -8.77 2.79
C ALA A 16 -1.05 -9.31 2.48
N VAL A 17 -0.01 -8.80 3.14
CA VAL A 17 1.38 -9.27 2.94
C VAL A 17 1.54 -10.74 3.35
N ARG A 18 0.93 -11.16 4.46
CA ARG A 18 0.95 -12.56 4.89
C ARG A 18 0.29 -13.47 3.85
N TYR A 19 -0.88 -13.07 3.32
CA TYR A 19 -1.53 -13.79 2.23
C TYR A 19 -0.64 -13.87 0.98
N LEU A 20 -0.08 -12.74 0.54
CA LEU A 20 0.79 -12.72 -0.63
C LEU A 20 2.03 -13.61 -0.45
N THR A 21 2.64 -13.58 0.73
CA THR A 21 3.86 -14.36 0.97
C THR A 21 3.57 -15.85 1.13
N ARG A 22 2.53 -16.20 1.90
CA ARG A 22 2.21 -17.58 2.27
C ARG A 22 1.45 -18.32 1.16
N ASP A 23 0.37 -17.68 0.67
CA ASP A 23 -0.61 -18.34 -0.18
C ASP A 23 -0.34 -18.09 -1.67
N ALA A 24 0.07 -16.86 -2.02
CA ALA A 24 0.37 -16.49 -3.41
C ALA A 24 1.85 -16.68 -3.80
N GLY A 25 2.74 -16.97 -2.85
CA GLY A 25 4.14 -17.26 -3.11
C GLY A 25 4.99 -16.05 -3.50
N ILE A 26 4.52 -14.82 -3.25
CA ILE A 26 5.27 -13.59 -3.54
C ILE A 26 6.51 -13.49 -2.65
N ARG A 27 7.63 -13.07 -3.24
CA ARG A 27 8.94 -12.93 -2.58
C ARG A 27 9.59 -11.57 -2.78
N GLN A 28 8.93 -10.67 -3.47
CA GLN A 28 9.41 -9.33 -3.75
C GLN A 28 8.28 -8.33 -3.56
N TYR A 29 8.60 -7.20 -2.94
CA TYR A 29 7.62 -6.17 -2.63
C TYR A 29 8.14 -4.78 -3.01
N LEU A 30 7.28 -3.99 -3.64
CA LEU A 30 7.45 -2.56 -3.85
C LEU A 30 6.41 -1.84 -3.01
N ASP A 31 6.84 -1.21 -1.92
CA ASP A 31 5.97 -0.49 -0.97
C ASP A 31 6.16 1.02 -1.15
N ILE A 32 5.14 1.69 -1.67
CA ILE A 32 5.17 3.12 -1.99
C ILE A 32 4.27 3.89 -1.02
N GLY A 33 4.84 4.95 -0.41
CA GLY A 33 4.22 5.67 0.69
C GLY A 33 4.41 4.95 2.01
N THR A 34 5.65 4.55 2.27
CA THR A 34 6.05 3.75 3.45
C THR A 34 5.62 4.38 4.76
N GLY A 35 5.70 5.72 4.86
CA GLY A 35 5.45 6.46 6.09
C GLY A 35 6.48 6.15 7.18
N ILE A 36 6.30 6.72 8.37
CA ILE A 36 7.22 6.50 9.50
C ILE A 36 7.24 5.01 9.90
N PRO A 37 8.43 4.40 9.97
CA PRO A 37 8.58 3.00 10.36
C PRO A 37 7.93 2.67 11.70
N SER A 38 7.23 1.56 11.75
CA SER A 38 6.63 1.03 12.98
C SER A 38 6.67 -0.50 12.94
N ALA A 39 6.36 -1.18 14.02
CA ALA A 39 6.27 -2.64 14.02
C ALA A 39 5.29 -3.16 12.95
N GLY A 40 5.65 -4.25 12.27
CA GLY A 40 4.83 -4.88 11.24
C GLY A 40 4.90 -4.18 9.87
N ASN A 41 6.08 -3.66 9.49
CA ASN A 41 6.33 -3.21 8.12
C ASN A 41 6.27 -4.40 7.13
N VAL A 42 6.23 -4.11 5.84
CA VAL A 42 6.15 -5.16 4.81
C VAL A 42 7.24 -6.22 4.97
N HIS A 43 8.50 -5.80 5.19
CA HIS A 43 9.60 -6.76 5.35
C HIS A 43 9.47 -7.59 6.64
N ASP A 44 9.02 -7.01 7.76
CA ASP A 44 8.81 -7.75 9.01
C ASP A 44 7.85 -8.91 8.77
N VAL A 45 6.69 -8.62 8.14
CA VAL A 45 5.64 -9.61 7.89
C VAL A 45 6.06 -10.63 6.83
N ALA A 46 6.68 -10.18 5.74
CA ALA A 46 7.08 -11.06 4.64
C ALA A 46 8.23 -11.99 5.06
N GLN A 47 9.24 -11.46 5.75
CA GLN A 47 10.43 -12.22 6.16
C GLN A 47 10.18 -13.15 7.35
N GLU A 48 9.15 -12.88 8.17
CA GLU A 48 8.67 -13.84 9.16
C GLU A 48 8.18 -15.15 8.50
N VAL A 49 7.56 -15.04 7.32
CA VAL A 49 7.04 -16.19 6.55
C VAL A 49 8.09 -16.76 5.61
N ALA A 50 8.85 -15.92 4.94
CA ALA A 50 9.87 -16.27 3.96
C ALA A 50 11.07 -15.33 4.09
N PRO A 51 12.12 -15.71 4.85
CA PRO A 51 13.26 -14.83 5.17
C PRO A 51 13.96 -14.20 3.96
N GLN A 52 13.91 -14.87 2.80
CA GLN A 52 14.49 -14.38 1.55
C GLN A 52 13.65 -13.30 0.83
N SER A 53 12.51 -12.88 1.39
CA SER A 53 11.67 -11.86 0.78
C SER A 53 12.41 -10.52 0.69
N ARG A 54 12.37 -9.91 -0.49
CA ARG A 54 13.01 -8.63 -0.79
C ARG A 54 11.99 -7.51 -0.73
N VAL A 55 12.36 -6.36 -0.20
CA VAL A 55 11.46 -5.21 -0.12
C VAL A 55 12.17 -3.93 -0.52
N LEU A 56 11.58 -3.22 -1.47
CA LEU A 56 11.96 -1.87 -1.83
C LEU A 56 10.91 -0.89 -1.33
N TYR A 57 11.33 0.03 -0.51
CA TYR A 57 10.51 1.09 0.06
C TYR A 57 10.70 2.39 -0.69
N VAL A 58 9.60 3.09 -0.94
CA VAL A 58 9.58 4.39 -1.62
C VAL A 58 8.81 5.39 -0.76
N ASP A 59 9.40 6.54 -0.52
CA ASP A 59 8.71 7.66 0.12
C ASP A 59 9.29 8.97 -0.40
N ASN A 60 8.49 10.04 -0.47
CA ASN A 60 8.98 11.35 -0.89
C ASN A 60 9.53 12.18 0.27
N ASP A 61 9.23 11.81 1.53
CA ASP A 61 9.71 12.51 2.72
C ASP A 61 11.11 12.03 3.12
N PRO A 62 12.15 12.90 3.04
CA PRO A 62 13.50 12.55 3.44
C PRO A 62 13.62 12.17 4.94
N ILE A 63 12.70 12.65 5.79
CA ILE A 63 12.70 12.33 7.23
C ILE A 63 12.25 10.87 7.41
N VAL A 64 11.21 10.45 6.68
CA VAL A 64 10.75 9.05 6.66
C VAL A 64 11.89 8.14 6.26
N LEU A 65 12.60 8.46 5.19
CA LEU A 65 13.70 7.64 4.70
C LEU A 65 14.91 7.60 5.64
N ALA A 66 15.21 8.69 6.33
CA ALA A 66 16.27 8.70 7.34
C ALA A 66 15.94 7.74 8.49
N HIS A 67 14.70 7.76 8.98
CA HIS A 67 14.22 6.83 9.99
C HIS A 67 14.18 5.38 9.48
N ALA A 68 13.70 5.17 8.26
CA ALA A 68 13.63 3.86 7.65
C ALA A 68 15.02 3.20 7.54
N ARG A 69 16.01 3.93 7.01
CA ARG A 69 17.39 3.43 6.90
C ARG A 69 18.04 3.13 8.25
N ALA A 70 17.63 3.84 9.31
CA ALA A 70 18.19 3.63 10.65
C ALA A 70 17.52 2.46 11.39
N LEU A 71 16.26 2.16 11.13
CA LEU A 71 15.43 1.27 11.95
C LEU A 71 14.99 -0.01 11.24
N MET A 72 14.99 -0.01 9.89
CA MET A 72 14.49 -1.14 9.11
C MET A 72 15.67 -1.92 8.51
N ALA A 73 16.02 -3.01 9.13
CA ALA A 73 17.03 -3.93 8.63
C ALA A 73 16.37 -5.23 8.19
N GLY A 74 16.60 -5.64 6.95
CA GLY A 74 16.18 -6.95 6.46
C GLY A 74 16.98 -8.09 7.09
N THR A 75 16.58 -9.31 6.78
CA THR A 75 17.38 -10.51 7.07
C THR A 75 18.63 -10.54 6.19
N ALA A 76 19.60 -11.39 6.52
CA ALA A 76 20.78 -11.59 5.68
C ALA A 76 20.45 -12.08 4.25
N GLU A 77 19.32 -12.76 4.08
CA GLU A 77 18.87 -13.39 2.83
C GLU A 77 17.88 -12.53 2.05
N GLY A 78 17.20 -11.60 2.75
CA GLY A 78 16.15 -10.74 2.20
C GLY A 78 16.55 -9.26 2.26
N PRO A 79 17.16 -8.70 1.21
CA PRO A 79 17.58 -7.31 1.20
C PRO A 79 16.38 -6.35 1.29
N VAL A 80 16.59 -5.27 2.04
CA VAL A 80 15.68 -4.13 2.15
C VAL A 80 16.41 -2.90 1.61
N ALA A 81 15.78 -2.20 0.68
CA ALA A 81 16.32 -0.98 0.09
C ALA A 81 15.30 0.17 0.16
N PHE A 82 15.78 1.40 -0.02
CA PHE A 82 14.98 2.61 0.13
C PHE A 82 15.35 3.62 -0.96
N ILE A 83 14.33 4.16 -1.62
CA ILE A 83 14.49 5.27 -2.58
C ILE A 83 13.63 6.45 -2.15
N GLN A 84 14.15 7.66 -2.39
CA GLN A 84 13.38 8.88 -2.25
C GLN A 84 12.79 9.23 -3.61
N ALA A 85 11.47 9.06 -3.74
CA ALA A 85 10.77 9.38 -4.97
C ALA A 85 9.30 9.69 -4.68
N ASP A 86 8.68 10.41 -5.61
CA ASP A 86 7.28 10.80 -5.52
C ASP A 86 6.41 9.82 -6.32
N LEU A 87 5.32 9.34 -5.72
CA LEU A 87 4.34 8.47 -6.39
C LEU A 87 3.75 9.10 -7.65
N ARG A 88 3.72 10.43 -7.76
CA ARG A 88 3.24 11.16 -8.94
C ARG A 88 4.15 10.97 -10.16
N GLU A 89 5.37 10.49 -9.94
CA GLU A 89 6.38 10.23 -10.97
C GLU A 89 6.70 8.72 -11.05
N PRO A 90 5.72 7.86 -11.39
CA PRO A 90 5.89 6.40 -11.34
C PRO A 90 7.00 5.89 -12.28
N GLU A 91 7.22 6.55 -13.41
CA GLU A 91 8.29 6.21 -14.35
C GLU A 91 9.68 6.47 -13.73
N ALA A 92 9.82 7.55 -12.93
CA ALA A 92 11.05 7.84 -12.20
C ALA A 92 11.33 6.77 -11.12
N ILE A 93 10.28 6.34 -10.41
CA ILE A 93 10.40 5.23 -9.45
C ILE A 93 10.90 3.96 -10.15
N LEU A 94 10.24 3.56 -11.23
CA LEU A 94 10.55 2.32 -11.95
C LEU A 94 11.94 2.31 -12.59
N SER A 95 12.47 3.47 -12.96
CA SER A 95 13.79 3.63 -13.56
C SER A 95 14.93 3.82 -12.56
N ASP A 96 14.63 3.95 -11.26
CA ASP A 96 15.67 4.09 -10.23
C ASP A 96 16.55 2.83 -10.18
N PRO A 97 17.90 2.97 -10.18
CA PRO A 97 18.81 1.82 -10.14
C PRO A 97 18.59 0.87 -8.96
N ALA A 98 18.07 1.36 -7.83
CA ALA A 98 17.75 0.52 -6.67
C ALA A 98 16.60 -0.47 -6.94
N VAL A 99 15.70 -0.17 -7.89
CA VAL A 99 14.66 -1.12 -8.33
C VAL A 99 15.32 -2.35 -8.91
N ALA A 100 16.14 -2.20 -9.95
CA ALA A 100 16.86 -3.32 -10.58
C ALA A 100 17.88 -3.99 -9.64
N GLY A 101 18.39 -3.25 -8.66
CA GLY A 101 19.31 -3.78 -7.64
C GLY A 101 18.63 -4.63 -6.56
N THR A 102 17.32 -4.45 -6.36
CA THR A 102 16.57 -5.12 -5.28
C THR A 102 15.52 -6.10 -5.82
N LEU A 103 14.82 -5.73 -6.88
CA LEU A 103 13.70 -6.45 -7.46
C LEU A 103 14.03 -6.94 -8.87
N ASP A 104 13.44 -8.08 -9.23
CA ASP A 104 13.39 -8.57 -10.61
C ASP A 104 11.95 -8.40 -11.12
N LEU A 105 11.69 -7.35 -11.89
CA LEU A 105 10.35 -7.05 -12.41
C LEU A 105 9.85 -8.06 -13.45
N ALA A 106 10.71 -8.97 -13.93
CA ALA A 106 10.30 -10.11 -14.76
C ALA A 106 9.70 -11.26 -13.94
N GLN A 107 9.74 -11.15 -12.61
CA GLN A 107 9.12 -12.08 -11.67
C GLN A 107 7.98 -11.38 -10.91
N PRO A 108 7.00 -12.14 -10.39
CA PRO A 108 5.88 -11.55 -9.65
C PRO A 108 6.30 -10.69 -8.45
N VAL A 109 5.72 -9.50 -8.35
CA VAL A 109 5.94 -8.50 -7.30
C VAL A 109 4.62 -8.18 -6.60
N GLY A 110 4.65 -7.98 -5.29
CA GLY A 110 3.56 -7.36 -4.52
C GLY A 110 3.76 -5.84 -4.50
N LEU A 111 2.94 -5.11 -5.25
CA LEU A 111 2.86 -3.65 -5.21
C LEU A 111 1.93 -3.23 -4.07
N VAL A 112 2.45 -2.46 -3.11
CA VAL A 112 1.71 -2.03 -1.92
C VAL A 112 1.52 -0.52 -1.95
N LEU A 113 0.25 -0.08 -1.99
CA LEU A 113 -0.20 1.30 -2.00
C LEU A 113 -1.21 1.53 -0.87
N ILE A 114 -0.75 1.39 0.38
CA ILE A 114 -1.61 1.50 1.56
C ILE A 114 -1.43 2.88 2.21
N GLY A 115 -2.54 3.62 2.37
CA GLY A 115 -2.52 4.91 3.06
C GLY A 115 -1.89 6.04 2.27
N VAL A 116 -1.67 5.90 0.96
CA VAL A 116 -1.01 6.89 0.10
C VAL A 116 -1.94 7.46 -0.97
N MET A 117 -2.87 6.67 -1.50
CA MET A 117 -3.68 7.06 -2.66
C MET A 117 -4.55 8.31 -2.44
N HIS A 118 -5.00 8.54 -1.22
CA HIS A 118 -5.78 9.72 -0.87
C HIS A 118 -4.95 11.02 -0.81
N HIS A 119 -3.63 10.94 -0.93
CA HIS A 119 -2.77 12.12 -1.07
C HIS A 119 -2.62 12.60 -2.52
N LEU A 120 -3.10 11.81 -3.48
CA LEU A 120 -3.15 12.19 -4.89
C LEU A 120 -4.43 12.95 -5.21
N ARG A 121 -4.30 14.13 -5.82
CA ARG A 121 -5.40 14.90 -6.37
C ARG A 121 -5.88 14.28 -7.69
N ASP A 122 -7.04 14.67 -8.17
CA ASP A 122 -7.56 14.12 -9.43
C ASP A 122 -6.76 14.61 -10.65
N ASP A 123 -6.17 15.80 -10.58
CA ASP A 123 -5.27 16.36 -11.59
C ASP A 123 -3.87 15.69 -11.60
N ASP A 124 -3.50 14.92 -10.57
CA ASP A 124 -2.33 14.04 -10.59
C ASP A 124 -2.55 12.79 -11.46
N ASP A 125 -3.77 12.52 -11.91
CA ASP A 125 -4.18 11.33 -12.64
C ASP A 125 -3.81 10.01 -11.92
N PRO A 126 -4.39 9.75 -10.74
CA PRO A 126 -4.03 8.58 -9.93
C PRO A 126 -4.30 7.24 -10.60
N ARG A 127 -5.24 7.19 -11.58
CA ARG A 127 -5.51 5.96 -12.34
C ARG A 127 -4.34 5.63 -13.27
N ARG A 128 -3.82 6.64 -13.98
CA ARG A 128 -2.62 6.47 -14.81
C ARG A 128 -1.42 6.05 -13.97
N ILE A 129 -1.22 6.65 -12.81
CA ILE A 129 -0.12 6.30 -11.91
C ILE A 129 -0.17 4.81 -11.53
N VAL A 130 -1.33 4.33 -11.06
CA VAL A 130 -1.49 2.91 -10.72
C VAL A 130 -1.30 2.01 -11.92
N ALA A 131 -1.89 2.36 -13.08
CA ALA A 131 -1.75 1.59 -14.30
C ALA A 131 -0.27 1.50 -14.74
N THR A 132 0.47 2.61 -14.75
CA THR A 132 1.90 2.62 -15.08
C THR A 132 2.72 1.68 -14.19
N LEU A 133 2.47 1.71 -12.87
CA LEU A 133 3.16 0.81 -11.94
C LEU A 133 2.80 -0.65 -12.20
N VAL A 134 1.52 -0.95 -12.35
CA VAL A 134 1.03 -2.33 -12.59
C VAL A 134 1.52 -2.86 -13.93
N ASP A 135 1.51 -2.05 -14.99
CA ASP A 135 1.93 -2.46 -16.33
C ASP A 135 3.40 -2.89 -16.38
N ALA A 136 4.24 -2.28 -15.56
CA ALA A 136 5.67 -2.62 -15.45
C ALA A 136 5.94 -3.97 -14.76
N LEU A 137 4.97 -4.55 -14.08
CA LEU A 137 5.13 -5.80 -13.33
C LEU A 137 4.82 -7.02 -14.19
N ALA A 138 5.45 -8.14 -13.87
CA ALA A 138 5.16 -9.44 -14.53
C ALA A 138 3.72 -9.92 -14.24
N PRO A 139 3.11 -10.71 -15.14
CA PRO A 139 1.93 -11.51 -14.82
C PRO A 139 2.11 -12.32 -13.54
N GLY A 140 1.04 -12.47 -12.75
CA GLY A 140 1.12 -13.08 -11.44
C GLY A 140 1.54 -12.14 -10.30
N SER A 141 1.84 -10.87 -10.60
CA SER A 141 2.04 -9.82 -9.60
C SER A 141 0.72 -9.44 -8.93
N TYR A 142 0.80 -8.76 -7.80
CA TYR A 142 -0.38 -8.33 -7.04
C TYR A 142 -0.33 -6.85 -6.72
N LEU A 143 -1.49 -6.21 -6.76
CA LEU A 143 -1.74 -4.88 -6.21
C LEU A 143 -2.45 -5.02 -4.86
N VAL A 144 -1.90 -4.39 -3.82
CA VAL A 144 -2.56 -4.14 -2.53
C VAL A 144 -2.80 -2.66 -2.41
N LEU A 145 -4.07 -2.24 -2.33
CA LEU A 145 -4.40 -0.82 -2.32
C LEU A 145 -5.44 -0.52 -1.25
N SER A 146 -5.26 0.63 -0.56
CA SER A 146 -6.31 1.21 0.28
C SER A 146 -6.59 2.66 -0.10
N GLN A 147 -7.87 3.05 0.01
CA GLN A 147 -8.35 4.38 -0.29
C GLN A 147 -9.31 4.85 0.80
N SER A 148 -9.08 6.07 1.33
CA SER A 148 -10.04 6.70 2.25
C SER A 148 -11.34 7.01 1.53
N THR A 149 -12.47 6.88 2.24
CA THR A 149 -13.80 7.03 1.63
C THR A 149 -14.74 7.88 2.48
N PRO A 150 -15.63 8.67 1.84
CA PRO A 150 -16.70 9.38 2.52
C PRO A 150 -17.95 8.49 2.76
N ASP A 151 -18.00 7.28 2.21
CA ASP A 151 -19.24 6.47 2.13
C ASP A 151 -19.78 6.05 3.51
N PHE A 152 -18.93 5.99 4.55
CA PHE A 152 -19.33 5.57 5.88
C PHE A 152 -19.73 6.73 6.79
N ASP A 153 -19.06 7.89 6.65
CA ASP A 153 -19.34 9.11 7.39
C ASP A 153 -18.83 10.31 6.59
N PRO A 154 -19.66 10.88 5.71
CA PRO A 154 -19.26 12.00 4.84
C PRO A 154 -18.84 13.25 5.61
N ASP A 155 -19.46 13.52 6.76
CA ASP A 155 -19.17 14.72 7.53
C ASP A 155 -17.85 14.60 8.28
N ALA A 156 -17.58 13.46 8.91
CA ALA A 156 -16.30 13.18 9.54
C ALA A 156 -15.16 13.19 8.51
N MET A 157 -15.38 12.62 7.34
CA MET A 157 -14.36 12.59 6.29
C MET A 157 -14.09 13.99 5.71
N ARG A 158 -15.12 14.80 5.52
CA ARG A 158 -14.98 16.20 5.09
C ARG A 158 -14.17 17.02 6.10
N ALA A 159 -14.46 16.85 7.39
CA ALA A 159 -13.71 17.51 8.46
C ALA A 159 -12.24 17.07 8.49
N LEU A 160 -11.98 15.77 8.31
CA LEU A 160 -10.63 15.22 8.25
C LEU A 160 -9.86 15.75 7.03
N ALA A 161 -10.48 15.77 5.85
CA ALA A 161 -9.87 16.30 4.63
C ALA A 161 -9.51 17.77 4.77
N ALA A 162 -10.42 18.58 5.33
CA ALA A 162 -10.17 20.01 5.57
C ALA A 162 -9.02 20.25 6.56
N ALA A 163 -8.95 19.45 7.63
CA ALA A 163 -7.86 19.54 8.61
C ALA A 163 -6.50 19.13 8.00
N SER A 164 -6.49 18.11 7.18
CA SER A 164 -5.29 17.66 6.45
C SER A 164 -4.78 18.71 5.47
N GLU A 165 -5.68 19.30 4.70
CA GLU A 165 -5.37 20.38 3.74
C GLU A 165 -4.82 21.63 4.44
N GLN A 166 -5.35 22.00 5.61
CA GLN A 166 -4.78 23.08 6.44
C GLN A 166 -3.35 22.78 6.89
N GLY A 167 -3.02 21.51 7.08
CA GLY A 167 -1.65 21.02 7.35
C GLY A 167 -0.77 20.92 6.11
N GLY A 168 -1.26 21.29 4.92
CA GLY A 168 -0.53 21.21 3.66
C GLY A 168 -0.46 19.81 3.06
N ILE A 169 -1.20 18.85 3.59
CA ILE A 169 -1.23 17.45 3.10
C ILE A 169 -2.59 17.21 2.44
N PRO A 170 -2.65 16.96 1.12
CA PRO A 170 -3.89 16.63 0.45
C PRO A 170 -4.55 15.39 1.07
N ASN A 171 -5.88 15.39 1.17
CA ASN A 171 -6.66 14.20 1.49
C ASN A 171 -7.92 14.21 0.63
N VAL A 172 -7.89 13.41 -0.42
CA VAL A 172 -8.96 13.26 -1.41
C VAL A 172 -9.64 11.90 -1.18
N PRO A 173 -10.71 11.87 -0.38
CA PRO A 173 -11.46 10.63 -0.18
C PRO A 173 -12.26 10.30 -1.45
N ARG A 174 -12.35 9.01 -1.79
CA ARG A 174 -13.06 8.51 -2.97
C ARG A 174 -14.13 7.50 -2.58
N SER A 175 -15.26 7.53 -3.27
CA SER A 175 -16.32 6.52 -3.10
C SER A 175 -15.84 5.14 -3.55
N LEU A 176 -16.63 4.10 -3.25
CA LEU A 176 -16.35 2.76 -3.78
C LEU A 176 -16.26 2.78 -5.31
N ALA A 177 -17.21 3.42 -5.97
CA ALA A 177 -17.26 3.51 -7.42
C ALA A 177 -16.06 4.25 -8.03
N ASP A 178 -15.48 5.24 -7.32
CA ASP A 178 -14.29 5.97 -7.76
C ASP A 178 -12.99 5.19 -7.43
N THR A 179 -13.06 4.23 -6.51
CA THR A 179 -11.92 3.39 -6.11
C THR A 179 -11.78 2.13 -6.97
N GLU A 180 -12.90 1.53 -7.38
CA GLU A 180 -12.90 0.32 -8.23
C GLU A 180 -12.01 0.44 -9.49
N PRO A 181 -11.97 1.58 -10.20
CA PRO A 181 -11.15 1.73 -11.41
C PRO A 181 -9.63 1.57 -11.19
N PHE A 182 -9.11 1.69 -9.95
CA PHE A 182 -7.71 1.39 -9.67
C PHE A 182 -7.35 -0.09 -9.87
N PHE A 183 -8.35 -0.96 -9.87
CA PHE A 183 -8.20 -2.40 -10.07
C PHE A 183 -8.57 -2.85 -11.49
N ALA A 184 -8.74 -1.92 -12.43
CA ALA A 184 -9.11 -2.26 -13.81
C ALA A 184 -8.11 -3.21 -14.45
N GLY A 185 -8.59 -4.29 -15.06
CA GLY A 185 -7.76 -5.32 -15.70
C GLY A 185 -7.11 -6.32 -14.73
N LEU A 186 -7.36 -6.21 -13.43
CA LEU A 186 -6.87 -7.12 -12.41
C LEU A 186 -7.97 -8.05 -11.90
N GLU A 187 -7.58 -9.20 -11.39
CA GLU A 187 -8.46 -10.19 -10.76
C GLU A 187 -8.51 -9.92 -9.25
N LEU A 188 -9.63 -9.37 -8.75
CA LEU A 188 -9.80 -9.16 -7.31
C LEU A 188 -9.77 -10.49 -6.54
N VAL A 189 -8.97 -10.51 -5.49
CA VAL A 189 -8.91 -11.63 -4.54
C VAL A 189 -10.07 -11.51 -3.56
N GLU A 190 -10.79 -12.61 -3.32
CA GLU A 190 -11.88 -12.65 -2.33
C GLU A 190 -11.41 -12.14 -0.94
N PRO A 191 -12.21 -11.28 -0.31
CA PRO A 191 -13.61 -10.91 -0.58
C PRO A 191 -13.81 -9.72 -1.54
N GLY A 192 -12.80 -9.30 -2.29
CA GLY A 192 -12.88 -8.19 -3.23
C GLY A 192 -12.46 -6.86 -2.62
N LEU A 193 -12.95 -5.76 -3.19
CA LEU A 193 -12.78 -4.41 -2.67
C LEU A 193 -13.87 -4.16 -1.62
N VAL A 194 -13.49 -4.14 -0.36
CA VAL A 194 -14.40 -4.11 0.79
C VAL A 194 -13.94 -3.08 1.84
N PRO A 195 -14.79 -2.73 2.83
CA PRO A 195 -14.30 -1.98 3.98
C PRO A 195 -13.02 -2.62 4.52
N MET A 196 -11.95 -1.85 4.61
CA MET A 196 -10.58 -2.36 4.84
C MET A 196 -10.47 -3.26 6.08
N ALA A 197 -11.25 -3.01 7.12
CA ALA A 197 -11.30 -3.83 8.32
C ALA A 197 -11.86 -5.24 8.08
N THR A 198 -12.68 -5.43 7.04
CA THR A 198 -13.34 -6.71 6.74
C THR A 198 -12.60 -7.56 5.72
N TRP A 199 -11.49 -7.06 5.16
CA TRP A 199 -10.69 -7.86 4.26
C TRP A 199 -9.93 -8.95 5.04
N ARG A 200 -10.44 -10.19 5.02
CA ARG A 200 -9.90 -11.38 5.72
C ARG A 200 -9.49 -11.08 7.17
N PRO A 201 -10.43 -10.64 8.03
CA PRO A 201 -10.13 -10.24 9.39
C PRO A 201 -9.61 -11.42 10.20
N ASP A 202 -8.73 -11.12 11.17
CA ASP A 202 -8.35 -12.12 12.17
C ASP A 202 -9.58 -12.52 12.99
N PRO A 203 -9.69 -13.79 13.48
CA PRO A 203 -10.88 -14.30 14.15
C PRO A 203 -11.35 -13.47 15.37
N ASP A 204 -10.40 -12.82 16.04
CA ASP A 204 -10.64 -12.02 17.26
C ASP A 204 -10.73 -10.50 16.98
N ALA A 205 -10.83 -10.10 15.71
CA ALA A 205 -10.89 -8.69 15.33
C ALA A 205 -12.27 -8.08 15.67
N GLU A 206 -12.39 -7.49 16.85
CA GLU A 206 -13.56 -6.70 17.27
C GLU A 206 -13.50 -5.28 16.68
N GLN A 207 -13.59 -5.11 15.37
CA GLN A 207 -13.70 -3.77 14.78
C GLN A 207 -15.02 -3.61 14.06
N ASP A 208 -15.78 -2.58 14.44
CA ASP A 208 -16.88 -2.10 13.59
C ASP A 208 -16.30 -1.66 12.24
N PRO A 209 -16.66 -2.32 11.13
CA PRO A 209 -16.17 -1.98 9.81
C PRO A 209 -16.36 -0.51 9.43
N ARG A 210 -17.42 0.11 9.97
CA ARG A 210 -17.77 1.51 9.71
C ARG A 210 -16.95 2.51 10.54
N SER A 211 -16.19 2.03 11.54
CA SER A 211 -15.26 2.88 12.29
C SER A 211 -13.98 3.21 11.55
N VAL A 212 -13.76 2.55 10.39
CA VAL A 212 -12.59 2.70 9.53
C VAL A 212 -13.03 3.22 8.17
N TYR A 213 -12.77 4.49 7.92
CA TYR A 213 -13.24 5.19 6.73
C TYR A 213 -12.34 4.93 5.51
N ALA A 214 -12.15 3.67 5.16
CA ALA A 214 -11.36 3.26 4.01
C ALA A 214 -11.83 1.93 3.42
N TYR A 215 -11.72 1.82 2.10
CA TYR A 215 -11.74 0.55 1.38
C TYR A 215 -10.35 -0.03 1.26
N GLY A 216 -10.26 -1.35 1.19
CA GLY A 216 -9.03 -2.08 0.91
C GLY A 216 -9.32 -3.26 -0.02
N GLY A 217 -8.41 -3.50 -0.93
CA GLY A 217 -8.48 -4.59 -1.88
C GLY A 217 -7.11 -5.15 -2.22
N VAL A 218 -7.11 -6.40 -2.62
CA VAL A 218 -5.96 -7.10 -3.19
C VAL A 218 -6.39 -7.67 -4.53
N ALA A 219 -5.59 -7.47 -5.56
CA ALA A 219 -5.88 -8.00 -6.89
C ALA A 219 -4.63 -8.55 -7.57
N ARG A 220 -4.81 -9.59 -8.39
CA ARG A 220 -3.78 -10.26 -9.15
C ARG A 220 -3.73 -9.73 -10.57
N LYS A 221 -2.54 -9.49 -11.09
CA LYS A 221 -2.32 -9.27 -12.52
C LYS A 221 -2.39 -10.62 -13.26
N PRO A 222 -3.31 -10.78 -14.25
CA PRO A 222 -3.45 -12.03 -14.99
C PRO A 222 -2.21 -12.41 -15.79
#